data_1be379024487bb290151b93dbaf7940f
#
_entry.id   1be379024487bb290151b93dbaf7940f
#
_cell.length_a   1.000
_cell.length_b   1.000
_cell.length_c   1.000
_cell.angle_alpha   90.00
_cell.angle_beta   90.00
_cell.angle_gamma   90.00
#
_symmetry.space_group_name_H-M   'P 1'
#
loop_
_entity.id
_entity.type
_entity.pdbx_description
1 polymer ?
#
loop_
_entity_poly.entity_id
_entity_poly.type
_entity_poly.pdbx_seq_one_letter_code
_entity_poly.pdbx_strand_id
1 'polypeptide(L)'
;MRRVPGLGNGRGGRDAPAGRAGIRAVTYRTAAPVSAPAVPIGQVDATDAGARPSGLDELDRVLGGGLVPGAVLLLAGEPGVGKSTLLLETGALVAETGPVLYVTGEESAAQVRSRADRIGAVSDQLFLAAETDLDAVLGHVDAVEPRLLLIDSVQTIAAAGVEGSPGGVTQVRAVASALTSVAKERSMATILVGHVTKDGSVAGPRTLEHLVDVVLYFDGDRHSQLRMVRAVKNRYGPTDEVGCFDLGEYGLIGLPDPSGLFLSQHREPVPGTCVTVTLEGRRPLPAEVQALVGNSVLEVPRRTTSGLDAARVGLVLAVLQRRAGLKLGRQDVYAATVGGVRLTEPSVDLAVAISLASSAANLSVPHGVVAIGEVGLAGEVRRVAGLSRRLAEAERMGFRRAVVPAGSAGLEGTRDASELIEVVQVEDIRQALAAVLGN
;
A
#
# COMPACT_ATOMS: atom_id res chain seq x y z
N MET A 1 30.80 53.30 83.68
CA MET A 1 30.57 54.75 83.61
C MET A 1 29.94 55.10 82.28
N ARG A 2 28.79 55.79 82.31
CA ARG A 2 28.11 56.61 81.29
C ARG A 2 27.53 55.88 80.04
N ARG A 3 26.28 55.77 80.08
CA ARG A 3 25.10 56.53 79.68
C ARG A 3 24.64 56.18 78.26
N VAL A 4 23.44 55.61 78.20
CA VAL A 4 22.44 55.63 77.14
C VAL A 4 21.98 57.07 76.88
N PRO A 5 21.56 57.53 75.67
CA PRO A 5 20.23 57.28 75.13
C PRO A 5 20.23 57.21 73.61
N GLY A 6 19.24 56.86 72.92
CA GLY A 6 17.86 57.12 72.89
C GLY A 6 17.11 56.49 71.76
N LEU A 7 15.83 56.35 71.95
CA LEU A 7 14.81 55.83 71.09
C LEU A 7 14.69 56.51 69.70
N GLY A 8 14.49 55.70 68.60
CA GLY A 8 14.03 56.16 67.33
C GLY A 8 13.21 55.06 66.66
N ASN A 9 11.88 55.17 66.70
CA ASN A 9 10.92 54.36 66.02
C ASN A 9 11.11 54.46 64.50
N GLY A 10 11.48 53.36 63.81
CA GLY A 10 11.46 53.26 62.39
C GLY A 10 10.70 51.95 61.98
N ARG A 11 9.52 52.12 61.44
CA ARG A 11 8.68 51.03 60.92
C ARG A 11 9.44 50.36 59.82
N GLY A 12 9.87 49.12 60.02
CA GLY A 12 10.40 48.26 59.00
C GLY A 12 9.29 47.76 58.14
N GLY A 13 9.32 48.20 56.89
CA GLY A 13 8.55 47.56 55.83
C GLY A 13 9.14 46.15 55.52
N ARG A 14 8.33 45.16 55.67
CA ARG A 14 8.66 43.80 55.23
C ARG A 14 8.61 43.79 53.67
N ASP A 15 9.73 43.58 53.05
CA ASP A 15 9.79 43.23 51.63
C ASP A 15 9.00 41.94 51.44
N ALA A 16 7.91 42.05 50.71
CA ALA A 16 7.14 40.86 50.15
C ALA A 16 7.96 40.18 49.05
N PRO A 17 8.02 38.83 49.00
CA PRO A 17 8.72 38.16 47.99
C PRO A 17 8.04 38.42 46.62
N ALA A 18 8.88 38.63 45.57
CA ALA A 18 8.52 38.92 44.21
C ALA A 18 7.38 38.01 43.73
N GLY A 19 6.37 38.65 43.17
CA GLY A 19 5.14 38.02 42.69
C GLY A 19 5.39 36.90 41.70
N ARG A 20 4.73 35.78 41.94
CA ARG A 20 4.47 34.76 40.95
C ARG A 20 3.95 35.43 39.67
N ALA A 21 4.65 35.18 38.53
CA ALA A 21 4.18 35.57 37.23
C ALA A 21 2.74 35.09 37.07
N GLY A 22 1.83 36.03 37.01
CA GLY A 22 0.41 35.76 36.87
C GLY A 22 0.20 34.96 35.58
N ILE A 23 -0.43 33.80 35.70
CA ILE A 23 -1.04 33.12 34.59
C ILE A 23 -1.95 34.15 33.90
N ARG A 24 -1.58 34.62 32.72
CA ARG A 24 -2.45 35.46 31.91
C ARG A 24 -3.75 34.70 31.72
N ALA A 25 -4.83 35.20 32.26
CA ALA A 25 -6.15 34.69 32.04
C ALA A 25 -6.35 34.65 30.49
N VAL A 26 -6.52 33.46 29.96
CA VAL A 26 -6.93 33.27 28.57
C VAL A 26 -8.33 33.89 28.49
N THR A 27 -8.40 35.09 27.96
CA THR A 27 -9.68 35.74 27.69
C THR A 27 -10.32 34.93 26.58
N TYR A 28 -11.28 34.10 26.92
CA TYR A 28 -12.09 33.40 25.92
C TYR A 28 -12.76 34.47 25.07
N ARG A 29 -12.40 34.52 23.79
CA ARG A 29 -13.09 35.34 22.80
C ARG A 29 -14.57 34.93 22.80
N THR A 30 -15.45 35.90 22.75
CA THR A 30 -16.88 35.66 22.45
C THR A 30 -16.97 34.67 21.29
N ALA A 31 -17.75 33.60 21.49
CA ALA A 31 -17.91 32.57 20.45
C ALA A 31 -18.30 33.20 19.10
N ALA A 32 -17.64 32.79 18.03
CA ALA A 32 -18.02 33.20 16.68
C ALA A 32 -19.42 32.65 16.37
N PRO A 33 -20.19 33.30 15.50
CA PRO A 33 -21.45 32.75 15.01
C PRO A 33 -21.22 31.34 14.45
N VAL A 34 -22.05 30.38 14.87
CA VAL A 34 -21.99 29.03 14.34
C VAL A 34 -22.62 28.96 12.95
N SER A 35 -22.00 28.27 12.00
CA SER A 35 -22.52 28.10 10.63
C SER A 35 -23.74 27.18 10.60
N ALA A 36 -23.80 26.22 11.54
CA ALA A 36 -24.93 25.31 11.70
C ALA A 36 -25.09 24.93 13.19
N PRO A 37 -26.32 24.75 13.70
CA PRO A 37 -26.55 24.31 15.08
C PRO A 37 -26.04 22.89 15.29
N ALA A 38 -25.54 22.60 16.49
CA ALA A 38 -25.24 21.23 16.89
C ALA A 38 -26.55 20.43 17.01
N VAL A 39 -26.58 19.26 16.40
CA VAL A 39 -27.73 18.33 16.45
C VAL A 39 -27.30 17.01 17.13
N PRO A 40 -28.23 16.32 17.81
CA PRO A 40 -27.94 15.00 18.34
C PRO A 40 -27.51 14.05 17.23
N ILE A 41 -26.48 13.21 17.48
CA ILE A 41 -25.90 12.32 16.45
C ILE A 41 -26.95 11.39 15.79
N GLY A 42 -27.96 10.94 16.55
CA GLY A 42 -29.04 10.11 16.01
C GLY A 42 -30.02 10.86 15.11
N GLN A 43 -29.93 12.19 14.99
CA GLN A 43 -30.74 13.02 14.09
C GLN A 43 -29.98 13.45 12.85
N VAL A 44 -28.68 13.09 12.76
CA VAL A 44 -27.88 13.36 11.56
C VAL A 44 -28.30 12.38 10.48
N ASP A 45 -28.72 12.91 9.32
CA ASP A 45 -29.01 12.08 8.16
C ASP A 45 -27.72 11.47 7.61
N ALA A 46 -27.63 10.16 7.63
CA ALA A 46 -26.49 9.40 7.12
C ALA A 46 -26.75 8.78 5.73
N THR A 47 -27.90 9.08 5.12
CA THR A 47 -28.34 8.47 3.85
C THR A 47 -27.37 8.78 2.71
N ASP A 48 -26.80 9.98 2.69
CA ASP A 48 -25.84 10.43 1.66
C ASP A 48 -24.37 10.08 1.98
N ALA A 49 -24.10 9.48 3.13
CA ALA A 49 -22.72 9.15 3.55
C ALA A 49 -22.22 7.80 2.99
N GLY A 50 -23.04 7.07 2.24
CA GLY A 50 -22.69 5.78 1.64
C GLY A 50 -21.63 5.91 0.54
N ALA A 51 -20.73 4.92 0.46
CA ALA A 51 -19.79 4.82 -0.64
C ALA A 51 -20.54 4.61 -1.97
N ARG A 52 -20.05 5.22 -3.02
CA ARG A 52 -20.57 5.11 -4.39
C ARG A 52 -19.52 4.42 -5.25
N PRO A 53 -19.88 3.37 -6.01
CA PRO A 53 -18.90 2.67 -6.85
C PRO A 53 -18.13 3.61 -7.77
N SER A 54 -16.84 3.40 -7.90
CA SER A 54 -15.99 4.14 -8.85
C SER A 54 -16.10 3.59 -10.27
N GLY A 55 -16.70 2.41 -10.43
CA GLY A 55 -16.77 1.66 -11.67
C GLY A 55 -15.56 0.72 -11.88
N LEU A 56 -14.58 0.75 -11.00
CA LEU A 56 -13.42 -0.13 -10.99
C LEU A 56 -13.46 -1.02 -9.74
N ASP A 57 -13.88 -2.27 -9.88
CA ASP A 57 -14.09 -3.20 -8.76
C ASP A 57 -12.85 -3.34 -7.86
N GLU A 58 -11.66 -3.36 -8.45
CA GLU A 58 -10.41 -3.49 -7.71
C GLU A 58 -10.05 -2.20 -6.95
N LEU A 59 -10.47 -1.03 -7.42
CA LEU A 59 -10.36 0.23 -6.67
C LEU A 59 -11.39 0.28 -5.55
N ASP A 60 -12.64 -0.10 -5.83
CA ASP A 60 -13.72 -0.14 -4.86
C ASP A 60 -13.44 -1.11 -3.71
N ARG A 61 -12.79 -2.24 -4.00
CA ARG A 61 -12.29 -3.18 -2.98
C ARG A 61 -11.38 -2.48 -1.97
N VAL A 62 -10.41 -1.72 -2.44
CA VAL A 62 -9.45 -1.00 -1.58
C VAL A 62 -10.10 0.15 -0.83
N LEU A 63 -11.08 0.79 -1.44
CA LEU A 63 -11.83 1.90 -0.83
C LEU A 63 -12.84 1.43 0.21
N GLY A 64 -13.22 0.15 0.20
CA GLY A 64 -14.27 -0.39 1.08
C GLY A 64 -15.67 -0.19 0.52
N GLY A 65 -15.81 -0.20 -0.82
CA GLY A 65 -17.08 -0.11 -1.55
C GLY A 65 -17.20 1.08 -2.50
N GLY A 66 -16.20 1.95 -2.57
CA GLY A 66 -16.17 3.06 -3.53
C GLY A 66 -15.87 4.43 -2.94
N LEU A 67 -16.21 5.47 -3.66
CA LEU A 67 -15.96 6.86 -3.31
C LEU A 67 -17.03 7.38 -2.35
N VAL A 68 -16.63 7.90 -1.19
CA VAL A 68 -17.54 8.53 -0.22
C VAL A 68 -17.71 10.00 -0.57
N PRO A 69 -18.95 10.53 -0.64
CA PRO A 69 -19.18 11.96 -0.87
C PRO A 69 -18.45 12.83 0.15
N GLY A 70 -17.77 13.88 -0.34
CA GLY A 70 -16.98 14.77 0.51
C GLY A 70 -15.65 14.18 1.00
N ALA A 71 -15.32 12.95 0.67
CA ALA A 71 -14.02 12.36 1.00
C ALA A 71 -12.91 12.91 0.10
N VAL A 72 -11.74 13.15 0.70
CA VAL A 72 -10.53 13.52 -0.03
C VAL A 72 -9.53 12.39 0.03
N LEU A 73 -9.15 11.91 -1.14
CA LEU A 73 -8.22 10.81 -1.34
C LEU A 73 -6.90 11.35 -1.89
N LEU A 74 -5.78 10.84 -1.40
CA LEU A 74 -4.46 11.06 -1.98
C LEU A 74 -4.02 9.79 -2.70
N LEU A 75 -3.79 9.87 -4.01
CA LEU A 75 -3.20 8.81 -4.80
C LEU A 75 -1.69 9.09 -4.97
N ALA A 76 -0.88 8.37 -4.23
CA ALA A 76 0.58 8.49 -4.24
C ALA A 76 1.22 7.35 -5.03
N GLY A 77 2.40 7.57 -5.60
CA GLY A 77 3.17 6.54 -6.31
C GLY A 77 4.27 7.12 -7.16
N GLU A 78 5.19 6.26 -7.64
CA GLU A 78 6.29 6.69 -8.51
C GLU A 78 5.78 7.30 -9.83
N PRO A 79 6.56 8.20 -10.47
CA PRO A 79 6.24 8.68 -11.81
C PRO A 79 6.19 7.52 -12.82
N GLY A 80 5.19 7.56 -13.72
CA GLY A 80 5.05 6.56 -14.79
C GLY A 80 4.39 5.25 -14.37
N VAL A 81 3.93 5.10 -13.11
CA VAL A 81 3.25 3.87 -12.64
C VAL A 81 1.83 3.71 -13.20
N GLY A 82 1.22 4.78 -13.73
CA GLY A 82 -0.15 4.75 -14.31
C GLY A 82 -1.21 5.53 -13.54
N LYS A 83 -0.82 6.43 -12.59
CA LYS A 83 -1.78 7.22 -11.78
C LYS A 83 -2.77 8.01 -12.63
N SER A 84 -2.28 8.76 -13.61
CA SER A 84 -3.12 9.57 -14.51
C SER A 84 -4.07 8.72 -15.37
N THR A 85 -3.66 7.49 -15.72
CA THR A 85 -4.51 6.52 -16.42
C THR A 85 -5.64 6.06 -15.51
N LEU A 86 -5.32 5.68 -14.27
CA LEU A 86 -6.32 5.29 -13.27
C LEU A 86 -7.34 6.42 -13.01
N LEU A 87 -6.86 7.68 -12.93
CA LEU A 87 -7.74 8.83 -12.74
C LEU A 87 -8.69 9.04 -13.92
N LEU A 88 -8.18 8.98 -15.16
CA LEU A 88 -9.00 9.16 -16.35
C LEU A 88 -10.07 8.08 -16.48
N GLU A 89 -9.72 6.82 -16.26
CA GLU A 89 -10.68 5.71 -16.28
C GLU A 89 -11.73 5.84 -15.18
N THR A 90 -11.29 6.10 -13.94
CA THR A 90 -12.22 6.38 -12.82
C THR A 90 -13.13 7.55 -13.16
N GLY A 91 -12.56 8.63 -13.72
CA GLY A 91 -13.34 9.82 -14.11
C GLY A 91 -14.38 9.51 -15.18
N ALA A 92 -14.03 8.75 -16.21
CA ALA A 92 -14.95 8.39 -17.29
C ALA A 92 -16.10 7.49 -16.79
N LEU A 93 -15.82 6.52 -15.93
CA LEU A 93 -16.83 5.63 -15.37
C LEU A 93 -17.76 6.37 -14.40
N VAL A 94 -17.23 7.22 -13.52
CA VAL A 94 -18.06 8.05 -12.64
C VAL A 94 -18.89 9.06 -13.45
N ALA A 95 -18.39 9.55 -14.58
CA ALA A 95 -19.09 10.47 -15.47
C ALA A 95 -20.37 9.88 -16.08
N GLU A 96 -20.55 8.57 -16.07
CA GLU A 96 -21.84 7.94 -16.44
C GLU A 96 -22.97 8.29 -15.47
N THR A 97 -22.63 8.69 -14.25
CA THR A 97 -23.59 8.97 -13.18
C THR A 97 -23.72 10.46 -12.82
N GLY A 98 -22.87 11.33 -13.38
CA GLY A 98 -22.92 12.78 -13.17
C GLY A 98 -21.59 13.48 -13.48
N PRO A 99 -21.55 14.82 -13.40
CA PRO A 99 -20.38 15.59 -13.83
C PRO A 99 -19.10 15.25 -13.05
N VAL A 100 -18.00 15.14 -13.76
CA VAL A 100 -16.65 14.95 -13.23
C VAL A 100 -15.74 16.05 -13.76
N LEU A 101 -14.93 16.65 -12.91
CA LEU A 101 -13.94 17.65 -13.31
C LEU A 101 -12.54 17.08 -13.15
N TYR A 102 -11.80 16.99 -14.25
CA TYR A 102 -10.39 16.65 -14.27
C TYR A 102 -9.55 17.91 -14.46
N VAL A 103 -8.70 18.21 -13.50
CA VAL A 103 -7.77 19.35 -13.56
C VAL A 103 -6.36 18.83 -13.73
N THR A 104 -5.66 19.30 -14.73
CA THR A 104 -4.24 19.02 -14.96
C THR A 104 -3.42 20.29 -14.85
N GLY A 105 -2.32 20.22 -14.11
CA GLY A 105 -1.31 21.28 -14.08
C GLY A 105 0.01 20.89 -14.74
N GLU A 106 0.13 19.64 -15.22
CA GLU A 106 1.37 19.11 -15.81
C GLU A 106 1.29 18.97 -17.32
N GLU A 107 0.12 18.59 -17.83
CA GLU A 107 -0.08 18.31 -19.25
C GLU A 107 -1.07 19.29 -19.87
N SER A 108 -0.91 19.53 -21.17
CA SER A 108 -1.91 20.30 -21.93
C SER A 108 -3.21 19.51 -22.10
N ALA A 109 -4.32 20.21 -22.26
CA ALA A 109 -5.63 19.60 -22.51
C ALA A 109 -5.61 18.63 -23.71
N ALA A 110 -4.86 18.95 -24.76
CA ALA A 110 -4.71 18.09 -25.93
C ALA A 110 -3.98 16.77 -25.62
N GLN A 111 -2.97 16.77 -24.75
CA GLN A 111 -2.25 15.57 -24.32
C GLN A 111 -3.12 14.67 -23.46
N VAL A 112 -3.86 15.24 -22.49
CA VAL A 112 -4.83 14.50 -21.69
C VAL A 112 -5.93 13.91 -22.56
N ARG A 113 -6.48 14.70 -23.51
CA ARG A 113 -7.49 14.23 -24.46
C ARG A 113 -6.98 13.06 -25.32
N SER A 114 -5.76 13.16 -25.87
CA SER A 114 -5.17 12.07 -26.67
C SER A 114 -5.00 10.78 -25.85
N ARG A 115 -4.67 10.91 -24.56
CA ARG A 115 -4.61 9.77 -23.64
C ARG A 115 -5.99 9.18 -23.39
N ALA A 116 -6.99 10.02 -23.13
CA ALA A 116 -8.38 9.60 -22.92
C ALA A 116 -8.92 8.86 -24.16
N ASP A 117 -8.68 9.36 -25.37
CA ASP A 117 -9.06 8.70 -26.61
C ASP A 117 -8.43 7.30 -26.75
N ARG A 118 -7.14 7.17 -26.41
CA ARG A 118 -6.41 5.89 -26.51
C ARG A 118 -6.97 4.82 -25.58
N ILE A 119 -7.39 5.20 -24.36
CA ILE A 119 -7.91 4.26 -23.37
C ILE A 119 -9.44 4.18 -23.34
N GLY A 120 -10.12 4.87 -24.27
CA GLY A 120 -11.58 4.91 -24.32
C GLY A 120 -12.26 5.67 -23.18
N ALA A 121 -11.54 6.51 -22.44
CA ALA A 121 -12.03 7.26 -21.29
C ALA A 121 -12.58 8.64 -21.70
N VAL A 122 -13.53 8.64 -22.63
CA VAL A 122 -14.16 9.88 -23.16
C VAL A 122 -15.63 9.89 -22.79
N SER A 123 -16.08 10.99 -22.17
CA SER A 123 -17.48 11.21 -21.80
C SER A 123 -17.82 12.69 -21.89
N ASP A 124 -19.05 13.02 -22.28
CA ASP A 124 -19.57 14.39 -22.31
C ASP A 124 -19.74 14.98 -20.89
N GLN A 125 -19.76 14.14 -19.86
CA GLN A 125 -19.82 14.54 -18.46
C GLN A 125 -18.43 14.57 -17.78
N LEU A 126 -17.35 14.26 -18.50
CA LEU A 126 -15.96 14.40 -18.03
C LEU A 126 -15.39 15.73 -18.54
N PHE A 127 -15.38 16.74 -17.69
CA PHE A 127 -14.86 18.08 -17.98
C PHE A 127 -13.37 18.12 -17.71
N LEU A 128 -12.61 18.79 -18.58
CA LEU A 128 -11.17 18.93 -18.48
C LEU A 128 -10.77 20.41 -18.37
N ALA A 129 -9.99 20.75 -17.34
CA ALA A 129 -9.36 22.06 -17.18
C ALA A 129 -7.83 21.91 -17.09
N ALA A 130 -7.09 22.74 -17.82
CA ALA A 130 -5.66 22.84 -17.73
C ALA A 130 -5.31 24.11 -16.91
N GLU A 131 -5.18 23.96 -15.59
CA GLU A 131 -5.06 25.06 -14.64
C GLU A 131 -3.99 24.80 -13.59
N THR A 132 -3.32 25.87 -13.17
CA THR A 132 -2.30 25.84 -12.11
C THR A 132 -2.60 26.81 -10.97
N ASP A 133 -3.66 27.60 -11.07
CA ASP A 133 -4.12 28.54 -10.05
C ASP A 133 -5.30 27.97 -9.28
N LEU A 134 -5.24 27.97 -7.94
CA LEU A 134 -6.28 27.42 -7.09
C LEU A 134 -7.62 28.15 -7.25
N ASP A 135 -7.61 29.48 -7.39
CA ASP A 135 -8.85 30.26 -7.50
C ASP A 135 -9.55 29.96 -8.83
N ALA A 136 -8.78 29.74 -9.92
CA ALA A 136 -9.31 29.28 -11.19
C ALA A 136 -9.90 27.86 -11.10
N VAL A 137 -9.21 26.95 -10.41
CA VAL A 137 -9.74 25.59 -10.14
C VAL A 137 -11.08 25.67 -9.40
N LEU A 138 -11.17 26.49 -8.36
CA LEU A 138 -12.42 26.68 -7.60
C LEU A 138 -13.53 27.29 -8.48
N GLY A 139 -13.18 28.24 -9.38
CA GLY A 139 -14.12 28.77 -10.37
C GLY A 139 -14.68 27.69 -11.31
N HIS A 140 -13.85 26.74 -11.75
CA HIS A 140 -14.34 25.60 -12.53
C HIS A 140 -15.22 24.66 -11.69
N VAL A 141 -14.92 24.44 -10.41
CA VAL A 141 -15.78 23.67 -9.49
C VAL A 141 -17.13 24.33 -9.35
N ASP A 142 -17.18 25.66 -9.25
CA ASP A 142 -18.44 26.42 -9.17
C ASP A 142 -19.27 26.31 -10.46
N ALA A 143 -18.62 26.32 -11.62
CA ALA A 143 -19.31 26.29 -12.92
C ALA A 143 -19.79 24.88 -13.30
N VAL A 144 -19.06 23.82 -12.92
CA VAL A 144 -19.37 22.44 -13.31
C VAL A 144 -20.20 21.70 -12.27
N GLU A 145 -20.10 22.09 -10.99
CA GLU A 145 -20.71 21.41 -9.83
C GLU A 145 -20.45 19.89 -9.84
N PRO A 146 -19.15 19.47 -9.91
CA PRO A 146 -18.81 18.07 -10.13
C PRO A 146 -19.12 17.21 -8.90
N ARG A 147 -19.47 15.94 -9.14
CA ARG A 147 -19.57 14.90 -8.10
C ARG A 147 -18.19 14.36 -7.68
N LEU A 148 -17.25 14.40 -8.63
CA LEU A 148 -15.88 13.96 -8.46
C LEU A 148 -14.93 15.00 -9.04
N LEU A 149 -13.99 15.46 -8.23
CA LEU A 149 -12.88 16.31 -8.63
C LEU A 149 -11.59 15.48 -8.67
N LEU A 150 -10.89 15.54 -9.79
CA LEU A 150 -9.60 14.86 -10.02
C LEU A 150 -8.52 15.91 -10.24
N ILE A 151 -7.46 15.90 -9.45
CA ILE A 151 -6.34 16.85 -9.54
C ILE A 151 -5.04 16.10 -9.88
N ASP A 152 -4.47 16.39 -11.04
CA ASP A 152 -3.23 15.77 -11.53
C ASP A 152 -2.19 16.84 -11.95
N SER A 153 -1.29 17.25 -11.05
CA SER A 153 -1.10 16.85 -9.66
C SER A 153 -1.25 18.03 -8.68
N VAL A 154 -1.43 17.74 -7.40
CA VAL A 154 -1.54 18.79 -6.36
C VAL A 154 -0.29 19.65 -6.25
N GLN A 155 0.87 19.16 -6.68
CA GLN A 155 2.14 19.89 -6.67
C GLN A 155 2.22 21.02 -7.69
N THR A 156 1.41 20.98 -8.73
CA THR A 156 1.42 21.99 -9.79
C THR A 156 0.48 23.14 -9.54
N ILE A 157 -0.46 22.98 -8.60
CA ILE A 157 -1.42 24.03 -8.23
C ILE A 157 -0.77 24.98 -7.21
N ALA A 158 -0.97 26.25 -7.43
CA ALA A 158 -0.52 27.35 -6.56
C ALA A 158 -1.71 28.07 -5.93
N ALA A 159 -1.59 28.43 -4.66
CA ALA A 159 -2.54 29.28 -3.94
C ALA A 159 -2.00 30.72 -3.89
N ALA A 160 -2.76 31.68 -4.41
CA ALA A 160 -2.41 33.08 -4.34
C ALA A 160 -2.31 33.54 -2.87
N GLY A 161 -1.31 34.42 -2.58
CA GLY A 161 -1.11 34.95 -1.22
C GLY A 161 -0.46 33.98 -0.22
N VAL A 162 -0.11 32.77 -0.62
CA VAL A 162 0.68 31.80 0.18
C VAL A 162 2.13 31.87 -0.28
N GLU A 163 3.05 32.03 0.68
CA GLU A 163 4.48 32.08 0.40
C GLU A 163 5.03 30.71 -0.07
N GLY A 164 6.00 30.72 -0.97
CA GLY A 164 6.69 29.55 -1.45
C GLY A 164 6.41 29.24 -2.94
N SER A 165 7.28 28.44 -3.53
CA SER A 165 7.12 28.00 -4.92
C SER A 165 6.04 26.91 -5.05
N PRO A 166 5.37 26.80 -6.20
CA PRO A 166 4.50 25.66 -6.48
C PRO A 166 5.21 24.33 -6.19
N GLY A 167 4.52 23.36 -5.63
CA GLY A 167 5.10 22.08 -5.21
C GLY A 167 5.84 22.11 -3.85
N GLY A 168 6.12 23.30 -3.30
CA GLY A 168 6.69 23.43 -1.96
C GLY A 168 5.70 23.01 -0.87
N VAL A 169 6.21 22.58 0.29
CA VAL A 169 5.39 22.04 1.41
C VAL A 169 4.26 23.00 1.82
N THR A 170 4.55 24.29 1.95
CA THR A 170 3.57 25.30 2.38
C THR A 170 2.44 25.43 1.36
N GLN A 171 2.79 25.56 0.07
CA GLN A 171 1.86 25.68 -1.04
C GLN A 171 0.96 24.44 -1.14
N VAL A 172 1.55 23.25 -1.20
CA VAL A 172 0.81 21.98 -1.33
C VAL A 172 -0.14 21.76 -0.16
N ARG A 173 0.27 22.13 1.06
CA ARG A 173 -0.63 22.06 2.24
C ARG A 173 -1.78 23.05 2.15
N ALA A 174 -1.54 24.27 1.71
CA ALA A 174 -2.59 25.28 1.56
C ALA A 174 -3.62 24.85 0.50
N VAL A 175 -3.16 24.40 -0.67
CA VAL A 175 -4.00 23.90 -1.75
C VAL A 175 -4.83 22.69 -1.27
N ALA A 176 -4.18 21.68 -0.68
CA ALA A 176 -4.89 20.48 -0.20
C ALA A 176 -5.91 20.82 0.91
N SER A 177 -5.59 21.77 1.79
CA SER A 177 -6.52 22.22 2.85
C SER A 177 -7.75 22.92 2.27
N ALA A 178 -7.56 23.81 1.29
CA ALA A 178 -8.65 24.51 0.63
C ALA A 178 -9.57 23.53 -0.14
N LEU A 179 -8.97 22.64 -0.95
CA LEU A 179 -9.72 21.60 -1.66
C LEU A 179 -10.47 20.66 -0.72
N THR A 180 -9.87 20.31 0.43
CA THR A 180 -10.52 19.48 1.46
C THR A 180 -11.74 20.19 2.05
N SER A 181 -11.65 21.50 2.29
CA SER A 181 -12.75 22.28 2.81
C SER A 181 -13.92 22.31 1.84
N VAL A 182 -13.64 22.63 0.57
CA VAL A 182 -14.66 22.71 -0.51
C VAL A 182 -15.26 21.33 -0.78
N ALA A 183 -14.46 20.28 -0.80
CA ALA A 183 -14.94 18.90 -0.97
C ALA A 183 -15.99 18.52 0.08
N LYS A 184 -15.71 18.83 1.36
CA LYS A 184 -16.63 18.55 2.47
C LYS A 184 -17.90 19.41 2.42
N GLU A 185 -17.75 20.70 2.12
CA GLU A 185 -18.89 21.64 2.01
C GLU A 185 -19.87 21.22 0.90
N ARG A 186 -19.34 20.72 -0.22
CA ARG A 186 -20.13 20.35 -1.40
C ARG A 186 -20.46 18.87 -1.49
N SER A 187 -20.07 18.06 -0.51
CA SER A 187 -20.19 16.60 -0.57
C SER A 187 -19.60 16.01 -1.88
N MET A 188 -18.52 16.63 -2.37
CA MET A 188 -17.85 16.30 -3.61
C MET A 188 -16.64 15.39 -3.30
N ALA A 189 -16.64 14.14 -3.82
CA ALA A 189 -15.47 13.29 -3.73
C ALA A 189 -14.28 13.93 -4.47
N THR A 190 -13.09 13.86 -3.91
CA THR A 190 -11.90 14.48 -4.50
C THR A 190 -10.71 13.53 -4.46
N ILE A 191 -10.04 13.32 -5.60
CA ILE A 191 -8.81 12.55 -5.68
C ILE A 191 -7.66 13.48 -6.07
N LEU A 192 -6.67 13.58 -5.22
CA LEU A 192 -5.44 14.34 -5.41
C LEU A 192 -4.31 13.39 -5.80
N VAL A 193 -3.65 13.62 -6.93
CA VAL A 193 -2.40 12.91 -7.26
C VAL A 193 -1.24 13.58 -6.55
N GLY A 194 -0.40 12.76 -5.91
CA GLY A 194 0.84 13.17 -5.29
C GLY A 194 2.03 12.36 -5.80
N HIS A 195 3.11 13.03 -6.20
CA HIS A 195 4.35 12.37 -6.60
C HIS A 195 5.24 12.10 -5.39
N VAL A 196 5.81 10.89 -5.34
CA VAL A 196 6.83 10.53 -4.36
C VAL A 196 8.18 10.87 -4.94
N THR A 197 8.89 11.83 -4.34
CA THR A 197 10.27 12.12 -4.72
C THR A 197 11.24 11.46 -3.75
N LYS A 198 12.30 10.84 -4.28
CA LYS A 198 13.34 10.20 -3.48
C LYS A 198 14.15 11.18 -2.63
N ASP A 199 14.18 12.45 -3.02
CA ASP A 199 15.08 13.47 -2.48
C ASP A 199 14.43 14.39 -1.43
N GLY A 200 13.14 14.23 -1.12
CA GLY A 200 12.45 15.04 -0.12
C GLY A 200 12.29 16.54 -0.44
N SER A 201 12.71 17.00 -1.63
CA SER A 201 12.67 18.39 -2.05
C SER A 201 11.27 18.88 -2.45
N VAL A 202 10.39 17.97 -2.83
CA VAL A 202 8.98 18.23 -3.15
C VAL A 202 8.12 17.65 -2.03
N ALA A 203 7.02 18.33 -1.68
CA ALA A 203 6.11 17.89 -0.64
C ALA A 203 5.60 16.47 -0.97
N GLY A 204 6.18 15.48 -0.29
CA GLY A 204 5.80 14.08 -0.45
C GLY A 204 4.47 13.75 0.21
N PRO A 205 3.93 12.55 -0.02
CA PRO A 205 2.64 12.10 0.51
C PRO A 205 2.50 12.28 2.02
N ARG A 206 3.58 12.08 2.79
CA ARG A 206 3.59 12.25 4.26
C ARG A 206 3.14 13.63 4.72
N THR A 207 3.37 14.66 3.92
CA THR A 207 2.94 16.03 4.24
C THR A 207 1.42 16.19 4.22
N LEU A 208 0.74 15.41 3.37
CA LEU A 208 -0.70 15.46 3.13
C LEU A 208 -1.51 14.41 3.89
N GLU A 209 -0.87 13.36 4.40
CA GLU A 209 -1.55 12.24 5.08
C GLU A 209 -2.51 12.67 6.19
N HIS A 210 -2.19 13.76 6.89
CA HIS A 210 -3.03 14.26 7.99
C HIS A 210 -4.21 15.09 7.50
N LEU A 211 -4.16 15.63 6.29
CA LEU A 211 -5.19 16.50 5.72
C LEU A 211 -6.27 15.72 4.97
N VAL A 212 -5.93 14.56 4.42
CA VAL A 212 -6.82 13.75 3.61
C VAL A 212 -7.46 12.61 4.42
N ASP A 213 -8.55 12.06 3.93
CA ASP A 213 -9.29 10.98 4.59
C ASP A 213 -8.77 9.59 4.21
N VAL A 214 -8.31 9.43 2.97
CA VAL A 214 -7.76 8.18 2.42
C VAL A 214 -6.41 8.46 1.78
N VAL A 215 -5.44 7.57 1.99
CA VAL A 215 -4.14 7.59 1.30
C VAL A 215 -3.96 6.26 0.59
N LEU A 216 -3.91 6.32 -0.72
CA LEU A 216 -3.66 5.19 -1.60
C LEU A 216 -2.23 5.23 -2.11
N TYR A 217 -1.58 4.08 -2.12
CA TYR A 217 -0.27 3.91 -2.74
C TYR A 217 -0.44 3.07 -4.00
N PHE A 218 -0.04 3.63 -5.16
CA PHE A 218 -0.06 2.94 -6.43
C PHE A 218 1.36 2.52 -6.78
N ASP A 219 1.58 1.21 -6.80
CA ASP A 219 2.89 0.58 -6.97
C ASP A 219 2.90 -0.33 -8.19
N GLY A 220 4.07 -0.54 -8.77
CA GLY A 220 4.25 -1.46 -9.89
C GLY A 220 5.68 -1.45 -10.40
N ASP A 221 6.16 -2.61 -10.83
CA ASP A 221 7.46 -2.72 -11.46
C ASP A 221 7.40 -2.27 -12.92
N ARG A 222 8.43 -1.56 -13.40
CA ARG A 222 8.51 -1.08 -14.80
C ARG A 222 8.62 -2.21 -15.82
N HIS A 223 9.05 -3.38 -15.37
CA HIS A 223 9.22 -4.57 -16.21
C HIS A 223 8.01 -5.51 -16.16
N SER A 224 7.01 -5.20 -15.33
CA SER A 224 5.77 -5.93 -15.19
C SER A 224 4.59 -5.05 -15.59
N GLN A 225 3.55 -5.63 -16.16
CA GLN A 225 2.28 -4.93 -16.42
C GLN A 225 1.43 -4.83 -15.16
N LEU A 226 1.72 -5.64 -14.13
CA LEU A 226 0.98 -5.61 -12.87
C LEU A 226 1.15 -4.29 -12.14
N ARG A 227 0.01 -3.75 -11.71
CA ARG A 227 -0.09 -2.58 -10.83
C ARG A 227 -0.91 -2.94 -9.62
N MET A 228 -0.50 -2.45 -8.46
CA MET A 228 -1.20 -2.68 -7.20
C MET A 228 -1.56 -1.37 -6.54
N VAL A 229 -2.79 -1.26 -6.07
CA VAL A 229 -3.27 -0.15 -5.25
C VAL A 229 -3.46 -0.66 -3.83
N ARG A 230 -2.92 0.07 -2.85
CA ARG A 230 -3.04 -0.25 -1.41
C ARG A 230 -3.50 0.98 -0.65
N ALA A 231 -4.38 0.80 0.32
CA ALA A 231 -4.69 1.85 1.28
C ALA A 231 -3.66 1.85 2.41
N VAL A 232 -2.93 2.97 2.59
CA VAL A 232 -2.06 3.20 3.75
C VAL A 232 -2.85 3.81 4.90
N LYS A 233 -3.88 4.58 4.55
CA LYS A 233 -4.85 5.18 5.46
C LYS A 233 -6.23 5.14 4.81
N ASN A 234 -7.24 4.70 5.55
CA ASN A 234 -8.63 4.74 5.09
C ASN A 234 -9.56 4.97 6.28
N ARG A 235 -10.27 6.10 6.31
CA ARG A 235 -11.25 6.40 7.36
C ARG A 235 -12.59 5.71 7.16
N TYR A 236 -12.85 5.20 5.96
CA TYR A 236 -14.14 4.67 5.54
C TYR A 236 -14.13 3.16 5.31
N GLY A 237 -12.94 2.55 5.31
CA GLY A 237 -12.78 1.13 5.01
C GLY A 237 -11.48 0.53 5.55
N PRO A 238 -11.20 -0.71 5.19
CA PRO A 238 -10.00 -1.42 5.61
C PRO A 238 -8.74 -0.82 4.95
N THR A 239 -7.58 -1.03 5.58
CA THR A 239 -6.27 -0.68 5.02
C THR A 239 -5.48 -1.92 4.60
N ASP A 240 -6.05 -3.09 4.77
CA ASP A 240 -5.42 -4.38 4.49
C ASP A 240 -5.96 -5.05 3.20
N GLU A 241 -6.72 -4.32 2.37
CA GLU A 241 -7.12 -4.76 1.03
C GLU A 241 -6.16 -4.23 -0.05
N VAL A 242 -6.00 -5.01 -1.12
CA VAL A 242 -5.16 -4.67 -2.26
C VAL A 242 -5.93 -4.86 -3.56
N GLY A 243 -5.95 -3.85 -4.40
CA GLY A 243 -6.47 -3.89 -5.76
C GLY A 243 -5.35 -4.22 -6.74
N CYS A 244 -5.61 -5.11 -7.66
CA CYS A 244 -4.67 -5.52 -8.70
C CYS A 244 -5.18 -5.13 -10.07
N PHE A 245 -4.27 -4.60 -10.91
CA PHE A 245 -4.58 -4.15 -12.26
C PHE A 245 -3.49 -4.61 -13.22
N ASP A 246 -3.88 -4.89 -14.45
CA ASP A 246 -2.98 -5.04 -15.60
C ASP A 246 -2.93 -3.74 -16.39
N LEU A 247 -1.74 -3.16 -16.54
CA LEU A 247 -1.54 -1.94 -17.31
C LEU A 247 -1.14 -2.31 -18.75
N GLY A 248 -2.11 -2.32 -19.65
CA GLY A 248 -1.93 -2.55 -21.06
C GLY A 248 -1.86 -1.29 -21.91
N GLU A 249 -1.82 -1.48 -23.22
CA GLU A 249 -1.85 -0.36 -24.21
C GLU A 249 -3.16 0.43 -24.15
N TYR A 250 -4.26 -0.23 -23.79
CA TYR A 250 -5.62 0.30 -23.77
C TYR A 250 -6.09 0.70 -22.37
N GLY A 251 -5.19 0.82 -21.40
CA GLY A 251 -5.51 1.28 -20.06
C GLY A 251 -5.26 0.25 -18.96
N LEU A 252 -5.98 0.38 -17.86
CA LEU A 252 -5.89 -0.47 -16.68
C LEU A 252 -7.07 -1.44 -16.65
N ILE A 253 -6.78 -2.72 -16.61
CA ILE A 253 -7.79 -3.77 -16.48
C ILE A 253 -7.72 -4.31 -15.05
N GLY A 254 -8.82 -4.26 -14.31
CA GLY A 254 -8.91 -4.88 -12.99
C GLY A 254 -8.65 -6.39 -13.07
N LEU A 255 -7.79 -6.89 -12.17
CA LEU A 255 -7.45 -8.30 -12.07
C LEU A 255 -8.04 -8.89 -10.77
N PRO A 256 -9.26 -9.41 -10.81
CA PRO A 256 -9.86 -10.11 -9.67
C PRO A 256 -9.02 -11.32 -9.23
N ASP A 257 -8.33 -11.95 -10.18
CA ASP A 257 -7.43 -13.08 -9.96
C ASP A 257 -6.08 -12.88 -10.66
N PRO A 258 -5.07 -12.29 -9.99
CA PRO A 258 -3.73 -12.11 -10.55
C PRO A 258 -2.87 -13.38 -10.49
N SER A 259 -3.36 -14.48 -9.95
CA SER A 259 -2.59 -15.69 -9.64
C SER A 259 -1.93 -16.31 -10.89
N GLY A 260 -2.57 -16.20 -12.04
CA GLY A 260 -2.02 -16.69 -13.32
C GLY A 260 -0.76 -15.98 -13.79
N LEU A 261 -0.47 -14.78 -13.29
CA LEU A 261 0.71 -13.99 -13.65
C LEU A 261 1.98 -14.42 -12.89
N PHE A 262 1.83 -15.10 -11.77
CA PHE A 262 2.92 -15.43 -10.85
C PHE A 262 3.29 -16.91 -10.83
N LEU A 263 2.67 -17.69 -11.70
CA LEU A 263 2.93 -19.11 -11.86
C LEU A 263 3.40 -19.40 -13.27
N SER A 264 4.44 -20.23 -13.40
CA SER A 264 4.88 -20.69 -14.71
C SER A 264 3.93 -21.77 -15.23
N GLN A 265 3.78 -21.83 -16.55
CA GLN A 265 2.93 -22.84 -17.22
C GLN A 265 3.77 -24.05 -17.70
N HIS A 266 4.61 -24.59 -16.81
CA HIS A 266 5.37 -25.79 -17.15
C HIS A 266 4.45 -27.02 -17.19
N ARG A 267 4.52 -27.79 -18.27
CA ARG A 267 3.76 -29.06 -18.38
C ARG A 267 4.35 -30.15 -17.49
N GLU A 268 5.66 -30.13 -17.27
CA GLU A 268 6.38 -31.07 -16.41
C GLU A 268 7.08 -30.32 -15.27
N PRO A 269 7.19 -30.95 -14.07
CA PRO A 269 7.89 -30.36 -12.96
C PRO A 269 9.37 -30.12 -13.30
N VAL A 270 9.86 -28.90 -13.03
CA VAL A 270 11.24 -28.51 -13.28
C VAL A 270 11.99 -28.41 -11.95
N PRO A 271 13.20 -29.02 -11.83
CA PRO A 271 14.01 -28.83 -10.64
C PRO A 271 14.31 -27.37 -10.38
N GLY A 272 14.21 -26.96 -9.11
CA GLY A 272 14.44 -25.58 -8.70
C GLY A 272 13.19 -24.72 -8.62
N THR A 273 12.00 -25.25 -8.84
CA THR A 273 10.75 -24.50 -8.71
C THR A 273 9.96 -24.93 -7.47
N CYS A 274 9.34 -23.98 -6.79
CA CYS A 274 8.43 -24.26 -5.69
C CYS A 274 7.39 -23.13 -5.56
N VAL A 275 6.12 -23.48 -5.41
CA VAL A 275 5.04 -22.51 -5.23
C VAL A 275 4.82 -22.23 -3.76
N THR A 276 4.53 -20.98 -3.45
CA THR A 276 4.08 -20.51 -2.15
C THR A 276 2.83 -19.67 -2.28
N VAL A 277 2.20 -19.33 -1.16
CA VAL A 277 1.12 -18.34 -1.12
C VAL A 277 1.54 -17.23 -0.16
N THR A 278 1.78 -16.03 -0.69
CA THR A 278 2.07 -14.82 0.09
C THR A 278 0.78 -14.09 0.44
N LEU A 279 0.82 -13.18 1.42
CA LEU A 279 -0.27 -12.24 1.68
C LEU A 279 0.17 -10.82 1.36
N GLU A 280 -0.57 -10.18 0.49
CA GLU A 280 -0.51 -8.75 0.30
C GLU A 280 -1.71 -8.11 1.02
N GLY A 281 -1.46 -7.62 2.25
CA GLY A 281 -2.53 -7.26 3.16
C GLY A 281 -3.40 -8.46 3.53
N ARG A 282 -4.66 -8.46 3.12
CA ARG A 282 -5.58 -9.61 3.32
C ARG A 282 -5.66 -10.54 2.10
N ARG A 283 -5.13 -10.12 0.97
CA ARG A 283 -5.23 -10.86 -0.29
C ARG A 283 -4.16 -11.94 -0.38
N PRO A 284 -4.53 -13.22 -0.45
CA PRO A 284 -3.58 -14.27 -0.73
C PRO A 284 -3.20 -14.26 -2.21
N LEU A 285 -1.91 -14.39 -2.49
CA LEU A 285 -1.35 -14.43 -3.84
C LEU A 285 -0.45 -15.64 -3.97
N PRO A 286 -0.80 -16.66 -4.75
CA PRO A 286 0.11 -17.72 -5.14
C PRO A 286 1.26 -17.15 -5.97
N ALA A 287 2.48 -17.57 -5.66
CA ALA A 287 3.67 -17.11 -6.35
C ALA A 287 4.69 -18.24 -6.45
N GLU A 288 5.38 -18.34 -7.58
CA GLU A 288 6.41 -19.33 -7.81
C GLU A 288 7.79 -18.75 -7.55
N VAL A 289 8.57 -19.46 -6.75
CA VAL A 289 9.99 -19.24 -6.52
C VAL A 289 10.77 -20.17 -7.44
N GLN A 290 11.71 -19.61 -8.18
CA GLN A 290 12.63 -20.35 -9.04
C GLN A 290 14.06 -20.19 -8.52
N ALA A 291 14.81 -21.27 -8.44
CA ALA A 291 16.20 -21.29 -8.05
C ALA A 291 17.04 -22.07 -9.04
N LEU A 292 18.23 -21.57 -9.32
CA LEU A 292 19.25 -22.24 -10.10
C LEU A 292 20.53 -22.30 -9.29
N VAL A 293 21.01 -23.52 -9.06
CA VAL A 293 22.25 -23.80 -8.30
C VAL A 293 23.23 -24.54 -9.20
N GLY A 294 24.42 -24.01 -9.35
CA GLY A 294 25.44 -24.61 -10.22
C GLY A 294 26.86 -24.42 -9.67
N ASN A 295 27.80 -25.21 -10.17
CA ASN A 295 29.21 -25.11 -9.74
C ASN A 295 29.77 -23.73 -10.11
N SER A 296 30.37 -23.04 -9.15
CA SER A 296 31.05 -21.79 -9.41
C SER A 296 32.47 -22.03 -9.93
N VAL A 297 32.84 -21.24 -10.94
CA VAL A 297 34.22 -21.13 -11.42
C VAL A 297 35.00 -20.01 -10.73
N LEU A 298 34.31 -19.24 -9.85
CA LEU A 298 34.88 -18.12 -9.12
C LEU A 298 35.32 -18.55 -7.71
N GLU A 299 36.34 -17.89 -7.17
CA GLU A 299 36.74 -18.07 -5.76
C GLU A 299 35.59 -17.69 -4.80
N VAL A 300 34.88 -16.64 -5.12
CA VAL A 300 33.70 -16.21 -4.38
C VAL A 300 32.45 -16.47 -5.25
N PRO A 301 31.63 -17.45 -4.89
CA PRO A 301 30.42 -17.79 -5.63
C PRO A 301 29.40 -16.64 -5.69
N ARG A 302 28.70 -16.53 -6.81
CA ARG A 302 27.68 -15.52 -7.02
C ARG A 302 26.42 -15.84 -6.24
N ARG A 303 25.80 -14.80 -5.68
CA ARG A 303 24.49 -14.84 -5.01
C ARG A 303 23.62 -13.75 -5.58
N THR A 304 22.68 -14.10 -6.43
CA THR A 304 21.82 -13.14 -7.14
C THR A 304 20.36 -13.43 -6.85
N THR A 305 19.61 -12.41 -6.49
CA THR A 305 18.17 -12.51 -6.24
C THR A 305 17.40 -11.50 -7.08
N SER A 306 16.21 -11.87 -7.51
CA SER A 306 15.25 -11.00 -8.18
C SER A 306 13.85 -11.24 -7.59
N GLY A 307 13.17 -10.20 -7.11
CA GLY A 307 11.88 -10.32 -6.44
C GLY A 307 11.92 -10.92 -5.02
N LEU A 308 13.09 -11.35 -4.54
CA LEU A 308 13.32 -11.93 -3.21
C LEU A 308 14.29 -11.06 -2.40
N ASP A 309 14.13 -11.05 -1.07
CA ASP A 309 15.08 -10.38 -0.17
C ASP A 309 16.40 -11.16 -0.12
N ALA A 310 17.50 -10.52 -0.53
CA ALA A 310 18.82 -11.14 -0.62
C ALA A 310 19.36 -11.59 0.75
N ALA A 311 19.06 -10.85 1.82
CA ALA A 311 19.50 -11.21 3.16
C ALA A 311 18.78 -12.47 3.65
N ARG A 312 17.46 -12.58 3.41
CA ARG A 312 16.70 -13.78 3.75
C ARG A 312 17.14 -15.00 2.95
N VAL A 313 17.35 -14.87 1.65
CA VAL A 313 17.90 -15.96 0.83
C VAL A 313 19.27 -16.41 1.37
N GLY A 314 20.12 -15.45 1.80
CA GLY A 314 21.40 -15.75 2.45
C GLY A 314 21.26 -16.54 3.75
N LEU A 315 20.29 -16.22 4.59
CA LEU A 315 19.98 -16.97 5.82
C LEU A 315 19.49 -18.38 5.50
N VAL A 316 18.57 -18.54 4.56
CA VAL A 316 18.07 -19.85 4.13
C VAL A 316 19.19 -20.73 3.59
N LEU A 317 20.10 -20.17 2.77
CA LEU A 317 21.28 -20.89 2.29
C LEU A 317 22.17 -21.39 3.43
N ALA A 318 22.43 -20.56 4.43
CA ALA A 318 23.22 -20.95 5.60
C ALA A 318 22.55 -22.09 6.40
N VAL A 319 21.22 -22.04 6.55
CA VAL A 319 20.45 -23.12 7.19
C VAL A 319 20.52 -24.40 6.38
N LEU A 320 20.31 -24.35 5.07
CA LEU A 320 20.41 -25.54 4.21
C LEU A 320 21.78 -26.19 4.29
N GLN A 321 22.87 -25.41 4.29
CA GLN A 321 24.22 -25.91 4.43
C GLN A 321 24.45 -26.55 5.80
N ARG A 322 24.06 -25.88 6.87
CA ARG A 322 24.42 -26.31 8.22
C ARG A 322 23.48 -27.34 8.82
N ARG A 323 22.18 -27.26 8.50
CA ARG A 323 21.12 -28.08 9.09
C ARG A 323 20.64 -29.21 8.18
N ALA A 324 20.58 -28.97 6.87
CA ALA A 324 20.21 -30.00 5.89
C ALA A 324 21.42 -30.69 5.23
N GLY A 325 22.63 -30.21 5.46
CA GLY A 325 23.86 -30.85 4.96
C GLY A 325 24.15 -30.61 3.48
N LEU A 326 23.45 -29.67 2.83
CA LEU A 326 23.65 -29.36 1.40
C LEU A 326 25.00 -28.66 1.16
N LYS A 327 25.73 -29.07 0.13
CA LYS A 327 27.07 -28.52 -0.19
C LYS A 327 26.96 -27.31 -1.13
N LEU A 328 26.44 -26.17 -0.64
CA LEU A 328 26.22 -24.95 -1.45
C LEU A 328 27.37 -23.94 -1.39
N GLY A 329 28.42 -24.19 -0.60
CA GLY A 329 29.50 -23.23 -0.33
C GLY A 329 30.34 -22.84 -1.55
N ARG A 330 30.44 -23.70 -2.58
CA ARG A 330 31.17 -23.45 -3.82
C ARG A 330 30.27 -23.43 -5.05
N GLN A 331 29.00 -23.14 -4.85
CA GLN A 331 28.01 -23.10 -5.94
C GLN A 331 27.48 -21.69 -6.13
N ASP A 332 27.34 -21.26 -7.37
CA ASP A 332 26.60 -20.07 -7.73
C ASP A 332 25.11 -20.30 -7.48
N VAL A 333 24.43 -19.31 -6.95
CA VAL A 333 23.01 -19.37 -6.64
C VAL A 333 22.30 -18.18 -7.24
N TYR A 334 21.29 -18.49 -8.01
CA TYR A 334 20.35 -17.54 -8.57
C TYR A 334 18.95 -17.90 -8.06
N ALA A 335 18.22 -16.93 -7.53
CA ALA A 335 16.86 -17.13 -7.07
C ALA A 335 15.98 -15.98 -7.53
N ALA A 336 14.82 -16.30 -8.09
CA ALA A 336 13.91 -15.32 -8.66
C ALA A 336 12.45 -15.69 -8.40
N THR A 337 11.57 -14.71 -8.53
CA THR A 337 10.12 -14.90 -8.55
C THR A 337 9.60 -14.82 -9.99
N VAL A 338 8.54 -15.53 -10.31
CA VAL A 338 7.85 -15.42 -11.60
C VAL A 338 6.98 -14.17 -11.62
N GLY A 339 6.85 -13.53 -12.78
CA GLY A 339 5.97 -12.37 -12.99
C GLY A 339 6.42 -11.08 -12.30
N GLY A 340 7.66 -11.03 -11.76
CA GLY A 340 8.22 -9.82 -11.13
C GLY A 340 7.60 -9.46 -9.77
N VAL A 341 6.84 -10.37 -9.14
CA VAL A 341 6.30 -10.15 -7.79
C VAL A 341 7.42 -10.04 -6.77
N ARG A 342 7.27 -9.12 -5.82
CA ARG A 342 8.21 -8.99 -4.70
C ARG A 342 7.71 -9.77 -3.49
N LEU A 343 8.44 -10.80 -3.11
CA LEU A 343 8.18 -11.64 -1.95
C LEU A 343 9.12 -11.26 -0.82
N THR A 344 8.65 -10.44 0.11
CA THR A 344 9.46 -9.92 1.23
C THR A 344 9.09 -10.52 2.58
N GLU A 345 7.95 -11.20 2.65
CA GLU A 345 7.51 -11.76 3.92
C GLU A 345 8.21 -13.10 4.24
N PRO A 346 8.44 -13.39 5.54
CA PRO A 346 9.12 -14.62 5.98
C PRO A 346 8.42 -15.93 5.60
N SER A 347 7.11 -15.90 5.32
CA SER A 347 6.33 -17.09 4.97
C SER A 347 6.83 -17.80 3.71
N VAL A 348 7.60 -17.12 2.87
CA VAL A 348 8.13 -17.67 1.60
C VAL A 348 9.43 -18.44 1.77
N ASP A 349 10.07 -18.37 2.94
CA ASP A 349 11.38 -19.00 3.17
C ASP A 349 11.39 -20.49 2.92
N LEU A 350 10.30 -21.18 3.27
CA LEU A 350 10.19 -22.62 3.08
C LEU A 350 10.18 -22.97 1.58
N ALA A 351 9.49 -22.20 0.76
CA ALA A 351 9.49 -22.38 -0.69
C ALA A 351 10.87 -22.06 -1.30
N VAL A 352 11.54 -21.01 -0.82
CA VAL A 352 12.91 -20.67 -1.20
C VAL A 352 13.87 -21.83 -0.84
N ALA A 353 13.74 -22.39 0.36
CA ALA A 353 14.58 -23.51 0.81
C ALA A 353 14.36 -24.76 -0.06
N ILE A 354 13.11 -25.10 -0.34
CA ILE A 354 12.76 -26.25 -1.18
C ILE A 354 13.23 -26.04 -2.63
N SER A 355 13.04 -24.87 -3.22
CA SER A 355 13.50 -24.59 -4.59
C SER A 355 15.03 -24.67 -4.71
N LEU A 356 15.76 -24.12 -3.74
CA LEU A 356 17.23 -24.22 -3.69
C LEU A 356 17.71 -25.67 -3.54
N ALA A 357 17.09 -26.42 -2.64
CA ALA A 357 17.43 -27.84 -2.43
C ALA A 357 17.08 -28.70 -3.66
N SER A 358 15.92 -28.48 -4.25
CA SER A 358 15.46 -29.09 -5.48
C SER A 358 16.44 -28.87 -6.63
N SER A 359 16.87 -27.64 -6.86
CA SER A 359 17.87 -27.30 -7.87
C SER A 359 19.23 -27.96 -7.60
N ALA A 360 19.71 -27.91 -6.35
CA ALA A 360 21.01 -28.49 -5.97
C ALA A 360 21.04 -30.02 -6.09
N ALA A 361 19.93 -30.70 -5.82
CA ALA A 361 19.79 -32.14 -5.95
C ALA A 361 19.33 -32.59 -7.35
N ASN A 362 18.94 -31.67 -8.22
CA ASN A 362 18.30 -31.93 -9.51
C ASN A 362 17.05 -32.82 -9.39
N LEU A 363 16.24 -32.56 -8.35
CA LEU A 363 14.98 -33.26 -8.06
C LEU A 363 13.83 -32.28 -8.16
N SER A 364 12.81 -32.61 -8.95
CA SER A 364 11.64 -31.75 -9.14
C SER A 364 10.69 -31.83 -7.94
N VAL A 365 10.09 -30.70 -7.57
CA VAL A 365 8.93 -30.64 -6.67
C VAL A 365 7.71 -31.16 -7.46
N PRO A 366 6.93 -32.11 -6.93
CA PRO A 366 5.74 -32.61 -7.60
C PRO A 366 4.72 -31.50 -7.90
N HIS A 367 3.95 -31.66 -8.98
CA HIS A 367 2.85 -30.76 -9.29
C HIS A 367 1.82 -30.71 -8.14
N GLY A 368 1.22 -29.55 -7.96
CA GLY A 368 0.16 -29.36 -6.98
C GLY A 368 0.65 -29.26 -5.52
N VAL A 369 1.96 -29.06 -5.30
CA VAL A 369 2.56 -28.82 -3.98
C VAL A 369 2.76 -27.33 -3.77
N VAL A 370 2.36 -26.82 -2.60
CA VAL A 370 2.72 -25.48 -2.10
C VAL A 370 3.50 -25.61 -0.79
N ALA A 371 4.43 -24.68 -0.54
CA ALA A 371 5.20 -24.64 0.70
C ALA A 371 5.08 -23.27 1.35
N ILE A 372 4.68 -23.23 2.62
CA ILE A 372 4.38 -22.00 3.35
C ILE A 372 5.00 -22.12 4.76
N GLY A 373 5.95 -21.25 5.09
CA GLY A 373 6.57 -21.26 6.42
C GLY A 373 7.80 -20.38 6.51
N GLU A 374 8.07 -19.83 7.69
CA GLU A 374 9.32 -19.15 7.99
C GLU A 374 10.39 -20.16 8.39
N VAL A 375 11.63 -19.98 7.91
CA VAL A 375 12.76 -20.85 8.28
C VAL A 375 13.64 -20.13 9.30
N GLY A 376 13.74 -20.70 10.50
CA GLY A 376 14.60 -20.20 11.57
C GLY A 376 16.05 -20.71 11.45
N LEU A 377 16.99 -20.00 12.10
CA LEU A 377 18.44 -20.32 12.03
C LEU A 377 18.81 -21.67 12.66
N ALA A 378 17.99 -22.21 13.56
CA ALA A 378 18.18 -23.54 14.10
C ALA A 378 17.68 -24.65 13.16
N GLY A 379 17.01 -24.27 12.04
CA GLY A 379 16.44 -25.17 11.04
C GLY A 379 14.97 -25.48 11.25
N GLU A 380 14.36 -24.91 12.29
CA GLU A 380 12.93 -25.04 12.56
C GLU A 380 12.08 -24.33 11.51
N VAL A 381 10.89 -24.85 11.24
CA VAL A 381 9.87 -24.22 10.42
C VAL A 381 8.83 -23.58 11.33
N ARG A 382 8.72 -22.26 11.27
CA ARG A 382 7.90 -21.44 12.14
C ARG A 382 6.57 -21.09 11.51
N ARG A 383 5.56 -20.92 12.37
CA ARG A 383 4.21 -20.51 11.99
C ARG A 383 4.20 -19.13 11.36
N VAL A 384 3.26 -18.94 10.43
CA VAL A 384 3.03 -17.69 9.73
C VAL A 384 1.60 -17.21 9.90
N ALA A 385 1.38 -15.92 9.79
CA ALA A 385 0.05 -15.32 9.89
C ALA A 385 -0.83 -15.73 8.70
N GLY A 386 -2.14 -15.84 8.93
CA GLY A 386 -3.15 -16.02 7.89
C GLY A 386 -3.05 -17.35 7.12
N LEU A 387 -2.53 -18.42 7.75
CA LEU A 387 -2.33 -19.70 7.09
C LEU A 387 -3.64 -20.26 6.51
N SER A 388 -4.77 -20.11 7.19
CA SER A 388 -6.07 -20.58 6.69
C SER A 388 -6.45 -19.93 5.35
N ARG A 389 -6.21 -18.61 5.20
CA ARG A 389 -6.48 -17.91 3.93
C ARG A 389 -5.55 -18.38 2.81
N ARG A 390 -4.29 -18.65 3.13
CA ARG A 390 -3.30 -19.16 2.17
C ARG A 390 -3.67 -20.55 1.69
N LEU A 391 -4.12 -21.40 2.60
CA LEU A 391 -4.57 -22.76 2.25
C LEU A 391 -5.84 -22.74 1.41
N ALA A 392 -6.83 -21.90 1.78
CA ALA A 392 -8.04 -21.74 0.99
C ALA A 392 -7.75 -21.26 -0.43
N GLU A 393 -6.77 -20.36 -0.60
CA GLU A 393 -6.36 -19.89 -1.93
C GLU A 393 -5.61 -20.98 -2.70
N ALA A 394 -4.70 -21.70 -2.05
CA ALA A 394 -4.01 -22.83 -2.66
C ALA A 394 -5.00 -23.88 -3.16
N GLU A 395 -6.01 -24.21 -2.37
CA GLU A 395 -7.08 -25.13 -2.73
C GLU A 395 -7.90 -24.61 -3.93
N ARG A 396 -8.32 -23.33 -3.88
CA ARG A 396 -9.05 -22.68 -4.98
C ARG A 396 -8.28 -22.76 -6.31
N MET A 397 -6.93 -22.65 -6.25
CA MET A 397 -6.05 -22.77 -7.39
C MET A 397 -5.76 -24.21 -7.82
N GLY A 398 -6.32 -25.19 -7.14
CA GLY A 398 -6.20 -26.62 -7.50
C GLY A 398 -4.94 -27.30 -6.97
N PHE A 399 -4.20 -26.66 -6.03
CA PHE A 399 -3.12 -27.35 -5.33
C PHE A 399 -3.69 -28.44 -4.41
N ARG A 400 -2.98 -29.55 -4.32
CA ARG A 400 -3.45 -30.75 -3.62
C ARG A 400 -2.68 -31.07 -2.36
N ARG A 401 -1.50 -30.48 -2.17
CA ARG A 401 -0.64 -30.70 -1.01
C ARG A 401 -0.02 -29.39 -0.55
N ALA A 402 -0.10 -29.11 0.74
CA ALA A 402 0.52 -27.95 1.37
C ALA A 402 1.49 -28.40 2.46
N VAL A 403 2.74 -28.00 2.36
CA VAL A 403 3.76 -28.21 3.40
C VAL A 403 3.81 -26.97 4.29
N VAL A 404 3.50 -27.16 5.56
CA VAL A 404 3.30 -26.06 6.53
C VAL A 404 3.96 -26.35 7.87
N PRO A 405 4.19 -25.34 8.71
CA PRO A 405 4.77 -25.54 10.05
C PRO A 405 3.92 -26.44 10.95
N ALA A 406 4.56 -27.24 11.77
CA ALA A 406 3.90 -28.08 12.76
C ALA A 406 3.07 -27.26 13.76
N GLY A 407 1.98 -27.88 14.26
CA GLY A 407 1.03 -27.25 15.17
C GLY A 407 0.18 -26.15 14.54
N SER A 408 0.11 -26.08 13.21
CA SER A 408 -0.74 -25.15 12.47
C SER A 408 -2.20 -25.65 12.34
N ALA A 409 -2.47 -26.92 12.58
CA ALA A 409 -3.81 -27.47 12.59
C ALA A 409 -4.56 -27.03 13.86
N GLY A 410 -5.72 -26.38 13.70
CA GLY A 410 -6.63 -26.01 14.81
C GLY A 410 -6.52 -24.56 15.30
N LEU A 411 -5.74 -23.68 14.67
CA LEU A 411 -5.75 -22.26 14.97
C LEU A 411 -6.78 -21.53 14.09
N GLU A 412 -7.78 -20.95 14.77
CA GLU A 412 -8.79 -20.04 14.23
C GLU A 412 -9.77 -20.65 13.21
N GLY A 413 -10.74 -21.42 13.72
CA GLY A 413 -12.01 -21.61 12.98
C GLY A 413 -11.90 -22.34 11.64
N THR A 414 -10.90 -23.19 11.44
CA THR A 414 -10.91 -24.17 10.36
C THR A 414 -11.98 -25.22 10.68
N ARG A 415 -13.24 -24.81 10.56
CA ARG A 415 -14.30 -25.76 10.24
C ARG A 415 -13.98 -26.28 8.86
N ASP A 416 -13.78 -27.57 8.77
CA ASP A 416 -13.89 -28.36 7.53
C ASP A 416 -13.43 -27.63 6.24
N ALA A 417 -12.36 -26.82 6.31
CA ALA A 417 -11.74 -26.29 5.14
C ALA A 417 -10.90 -27.42 4.56
N SER A 418 -11.42 -27.95 3.50
CA SER A 418 -10.80 -28.72 2.46
C SER A 418 -10.58 -30.21 2.75
N GLU A 419 -11.52 -31.00 2.33
CA GLU A 419 -11.29 -32.40 1.95
C GLU A 419 -10.36 -32.53 0.74
N LEU A 420 -9.94 -31.41 0.11
CA LEU A 420 -9.26 -31.40 -1.19
C LEU A 420 -7.74 -31.14 -1.13
N ILE A 421 -7.22 -30.45 -0.07
CA ILE A 421 -5.79 -30.23 0.08
C ILE A 421 -5.19 -30.98 1.26
N GLU A 422 -4.23 -31.86 1.00
CA GLU A 422 -3.47 -32.59 2.03
C GLU A 422 -2.51 -31.63 2.73
N VAL A 423 -2.66 -31.45 4.04
CA VAL A 423 -1.78 -30.58 4.84
C VAL A 423 -0.69 -31.43 5.51
N VAL A 424 0.55 -31.28 5.03
CA VAL A 424 1.73 -31.93 5.58
C VAL A 424 2.42 -30.99 6.55
N GLN A 425 2.34 -31.30 7.85
CA GLN A 425 2.98 -30.50 8.90
C GLN A 425 4.42 -30.93 9.12
N VAL A 426 5.34 -29.96 9.21
CA VAL A 426 6.77 -30.19 9.39
C VAL A 426 7.32 -29.33 10.52
N GLU A 427 8.24 -29.88 11.30
CA GLU A 427 8.89 -29.18 12.42
C GLU A 427 10.16 -28.47 11.97
N ASP A 428 10.88 -29.08 11.03
CA ASP A 428 12.16 -28.57 10.56
C ASP A 428 12.34 -28.72 9.04
N ILE A 429 13.42 -28.11 8.55
CA ILE A 429 13.74 -28.09 7.13
C ILE A 429 14.05 -29.49 6.56
N ARG A 430 14.57 -30.44 7.34
CA ARG A 430 14.86 -31.80 6.87
C ARG A 430 13.56 -32.55 6.60
N GLN A 431 12.61 -32.46 7.53
CA GLN A 431 11.28 -33.03 7.34
C GLN A 431 10.59 -32.45 6.11
N ALA A 432 10.71 -31.13 5.91
CA ALA A 432 10.14 -30.47 4.74
C ALA A 432 10.75 -30.98 3.43
N LEU A 433 12.06 -31.08 3.36
CA LEU A 433 12.75 -31.60 2.17
C LEU A 433 12.42 -33.09 1.91
N ALA A 434 12.36 -33.91 2.95
CA ALA A 434 11.97 -35.32 2.84
C ALA A 434 10.52 -35.46 2.34
N ALA A 435 9.59 -34.62 2.82
CA ALA A 435 8.18 -34.65 2.43
C ALA A 435 7.95 -34.30 0.96
N VAL A 436 8.85 -33.49 0.37
CA VAL A 436 8.68 -32.96 -1.00
C VAL A 436 9.59 -33.63 -2.01
N LEU A 437 10.86 -33.85 -1.65
CA LEU A 437 11.88 -34.36 -2.59
C LEU A 437 12.18 -35.87 -2.41
N GLY A 438 11.64 -36.49 -1.37
CA GLY A 438 11.69 -37.94 -1.21
C GLY A 438 13.09 -38.47 -0.88
N ASN A 439 13.67 -38.06 0.24
CA ASN A 439 14.90 -38.69 0.81
C ASN A 439 14.77 -38.87 2.31
#